data_5bb6aab451da79f6733361f769cae3cf
#
_entry.id   5bb6aab451da79f6733361f769cae3cf
#
_cell.length_a   1.000
_cell.length_b   1.000
_cell.length_c   1.000
_cell.angle_alpha   90.00
_cell.angle_beta   90.00
_cell.angle_gamma   90.00
#
_symmetry.space_group_name_H-M   'P 1'
#
loop_
_entity.id
_entity.type
_entity.pdbx_description
1 polymer ?
#
loop_
_entity_poly.entity_id
_entity_poly.type
_entity_poly.pdbx_seq_one_letter_code
_entity_poly.pdbx_strand_id
1 'polypeptide(L)'
;MSLIQVARYSDVKYDFKDGFARVPVLENAFDQACFAHCALQPGHSITPDVYSVTEHNQLFFFTKGKGYITTPRQAWNINEPGVFVPEFDTERFTITCSADSKEPLEFLHIVTELNDYDKTCLVESRMVLPRFRTISQGWTYDEDFKDNSVTTSMMLLEHRNLGRLSMGCVKGNGPIEIGQHIHNELAQWYFPLPGSDFIYTAGGEEV
;
A
#
# COMPACT_ATOMS: atom_id res chain seq x y z
N MET A 1 -9.56 25.49 0.47
CA MET A 1 -9.49 24.09 0.01
C MET A 1 -8.98 23.31 1.20
N SER A 2 -9.62 22.21 1.59
CA SER A 2 -9.15 21.38 2.71
C SER A 2 -7.76 20.85 2.41
N LEU A 3 -6.87 20.86 3.42
CA LEU A 3 -5.54 20.26 3.32
C LEU A 3 -5.61 18.73 3.44
N ILE A 4 -6.67 18.22 4.09
CA ILE A 4 -6.90 16.80 4.30
C ILE A 4 -8.00 16.35 3.34
N GLN A 5 -7.71 15.39 2.48
CA GLN A 5 -8.69 14.71 1.65
C GLN A 5 -8.93 13.32 2.21
N VAL A 6 -10.19 12.94 2.33
CA VAL A 6 -10.60 11.69 2.97
C VAL A 6 -11.47 10.85 2.03
N ALA A 7 -11.08 9.60 1.84
CA ALA A 7 -11.95 8.58 1.28
C ALA A 7 -12.33 7.59 2.41
N ARG A 8 -13.62 7.53 2.75
CA ARG A 8 -14.08 6.66 3.83
C ARG A 8 -14.31 5.25 3.31
N TYR A 9 -13.82 4.28 4.05
CA TYR A 9 -14.04 2.86 3.72
C TYR A 9 -15.53 2.51 3.62
N SER A 10 -16.38 3.11 4.46
CA SER A 10 -17.84 2.95 4.40
C SER A 10 -18.48 3.34 3.07
N ASP A 11 -17.82 4.21 2.31
CA ASP A 11 -18.31 4.74 1.03
C ASP A 11 -17.88 3.85 -0.16
N VAL A 12 -16.93 2.95 0.07
CA VAL A 12 -16.46 1.98 -0.94
C VAL A 12 -17.54 0.91 -1.14
N LYS A 13 -18.16 0.91 -2.30
CA LYS A 13 -19.15 -0.08 -2.70
C LYS A 13 -18.61 -0.93 -3.83
N TYR A 14 -18.42 -2.20 -3.56
CA TYR A 14 -17.91 -3.15 -4.55
C TYR A 14 -19.01 -3.60 -5.49
N ASP A 15 -18.88 -3.28 -6.77
CA ASP A 15 -19.64 -3.86 -7.87
C ASP A 15 -18.79 -4.96 -8.52
N PHE A 16 -19.00 -6.21 -8.09
CA PHE A 16 -18.21 -7.34 -8.56
C PHE A 16 -18.60 -7.74 -9.99
N LYS A 17 -17.60 -7.77 -10.87
CA LYS A 17 -17.68 -8.34 -12.21
C LYS A 17 -16.69 -9.49 -12.29
N ASP A 18 -17.16 -10.68 -12.60
CA ASP A 18 -16.35 -11.89 -12.63
C ASP A 18 -15.52 -12.10 -11.33
N GLY A 19 -16.14 -11.76 -10.20
CA GLY A 19 -15.52 -11.91 -8.88
C GLY A 19 -14.52 -10.83 -8.48
N PHE A 20 -14.30 -9.81 -9.31
CA PHE A 20 -13.40 -8.69 -9.03
C PHE A 20 -14.15 -7.37 -9.01
N ALA A 21 -13.80 -6.50 -8.06
CA ALA A 21 -14.26 -5.12 -8.00
C ALA A 21 -13.07 -4.17 -7.82
N ARG A 22 -13.13 -3.02 -8.49
CA ARG A 22 -12.14 -1.93 -8.39
C ARG A 22 -12.86 -0.60 -8.26
N VAL A 23 -12.61 0.11 -7.19
CA VAL A 23 -13.24 1.40 -6.86
C VAL A 23 -12.13 2.45 -6.73
N PRO A 24 -12.03 3.41 -7.66
CA PRO A 24 -11.11 4.53 -7.50
C PRO A 24 -11.42 5.30 -6.22
N VAL A 25 -10.37 5.73 -5.51
CA VAL A 25 -10.47 6.54 -4.30
C VAL A 25 -9.47 7.68 -4.36
N LEU A 26 -9.74 8.77 -3.66
CA LEU A 26 -8.90 9.97 -3.66
C LEU A 26 -8.58 10.48 -5.07
N GLU A 27 -9.56 10.42 -5.97
CA GLU A 27 -9.40 10.88 -7.36
C GLU A 27 -9.02 12.36 -7.37
N ASN A 28 -8.01 12.70 -8.16
CA ASN A 28 -7.45 14.05 -8.27
C ASN A 28 -6.83 14.61 -6.96
N ALA A 29 -6.58 13.76 -5.97
CA ALA A 29 -5.88 14.18 -4.76
C ALA A 29 -4.40 14.50 -5.01
N PHE A 30 -3.81 13.84 -6.01
CA PHE A 30 -2.42 14.04 -6.40
C PHE A 30 -2.23 13.62 -7.87
N ASP A 31 -1.69 14.52 -8.68
CA ASP A 31 -1.59 14.33 -10.14
C ASP A 31 -0.70 13.15 -10.56
N GLN A 32 0.26 12.76 -9.71
CA GLN A 32 1.25 11.72 -10.04
C GLN A 32 0.96 10.37 -9.38
N ALA A 33 -0.19 10.20 -8.74
CA ALA A 33 -0.57 8.93 -8.13
C ALA A 33 -2.06 8.66 -8.27
N CYS A 34 -2.39 7.40 -8.54
CA CYS A 34 -3.76 6.89 -8.58
C CYS A 34 -3.94 5.80 -7.52
N PHE A 35 -5.08 5.85 -6.84
CA PHE A 35 -5.44 4.90 -5.80
C PHE A 35 -6.74 4.21 -6.14
N ALA A 36 -6.81 2.91 -5.91
CA ALA A 36 -8.06 2.18 -6.00
C ALA A 36 -8.18 1.15 -4.87
N HIS A 37 -9.35 1.10 -4.27
CA HIS A 37 -9.75 0.01 -3.41
C HIS A 37 -10.23 -1.16 -4.27
N CYS A 38 -9.61 -2.31 -4.09
CA CYS A 38 -9.92 -3.52 -4.85
C CYS A 38 -10.39 -4.64 -3.93
N ALA A 39 -11.28 -5.47 -4.43
CA ALA A 39 -11.72 -6.68 -3.74
C ALA A 39 -11.85 -7.84 -4.72
N LEU A 40 -11.44 -9.02 -4.28
CA LEU A 40 -11.49 -10.26 -5.05
C LEU A 40 -12.26 -11.31 -4.25
N GLN A 41 -13.35 -11.85 -4.82
CA GLN A 41 -14.18 -12.84 -4.16
C GLN A 41 -13.43 -14.19 -3.99
N PRO A 42 -13.76 -14.99 -2.96
CA PRO A 42 -13.16 -16.30 -2.77
C PRO A 42 -13.20 -17.17 -4.02
N GLY A 43 -12.09 -17.81 -4.34
CA GLY A 43 -11.93 -18.65 -5.50
C GLY A 43 -11.68 -17.92 -6.84
N HIS A 44 -11.66 -16.59 -6.86
CA HIS A 44 -11.40 -15.81 -8.06
C HIS A 44 -9.96 -15.32 -8.13
N SER A 45 -9.54 -15.00 -9.34
CA SER A 45 -8.18 -14.53 -9.64
C SER A 45 -8.21 -13.38 -10.63
N ILE A 46 -7.22 -12.51 -10.53
CA ILE A 46 -6.93 -11.47 -11.54
C ILE A 46 -5.48 -11.56 -11.98
N THR A 47 -5.22 -11.15 -13.20
CA THR A 47 -3.88 -10.94 -13.74
C THR A 47 -3.77 -9.46 -14.12
N PRO A 48 -3.31 -8.59 -13.21
CA PRO A 48 -3.16 -7.17 -13.48
C PRO A 48 -2.16 -6.91 -14.60
N ASP A 49 -2.31 -5.78 -15.29
CA ASP A 49 -1.33 -5.31 -16.24
C ASP A 49 0.00 -5.01 -15.55
N VAL A 50 1.09 -5.22 -16.24
CA VAL A 50 2.43 -4.80 -15.83
C VAL A 50 2.79 -3.48 -16.51
N TYR A 51 3.48 -2.61 -15.79
CA TYR A 51 3.88 -1.31 -16.32
C TYR A 51 5.36 -1.30 -16.70
N SER A 52 5.68 -0.44 -17.65
CA SER A 52 7.07 -0.20 -18.06
C SER A 52 7.84 0.56 -16.97
N VAL A 53 9.07 0.16 -16.76
CA VAL A 53 10.04 0.87 -15.90
C VAL A 53 10.30 2.32 -16.37
N THR A 54 9.87 2.66 -17.56
CA THR A 54 9.97 4.03 -18.08
C THR A 54 8.78 4.91 -17.77
N GLU A 55 7.69 4.33 -17.26
CA GLU A 55 6.41 5.02 -17.13
C GLU A 55 5.87 5.06 -15.69
N HIS A 56 5.63 3.90 -15.10
CA HIS A 56 4.92 3.81 -13.82
C HIS A 56 5.50 2.76 -12.88
N ASN A 57 5.45 3.06 -11.58
CA ASN A 57 5.47 2.08 -10.51
C ASN A 57 4.06 1.61 -10.20
N GLN A 58 3.94 0.40 -9.69
CA GLN A 58 2.71 -0.06 -9.05
C GLN A 58 3.00 -0.89 -7.82
N LEU A 59 2.10 -0.86 -6.86
CA LEU A 59 2.12 -1.74 -5.71
C LEU A 59 0.70 -2.13 -5.29
N PHE A 60 0.61 -3.25 -4.60
CA PHE A 60 -0.61 -3.82 -4.05
C PHE A 60 -0.45 -3.97 -2.55
N PHE A 61 -1.22 -3.19 -1.78
CA PHE A 61 -1.20 -3.29 -0.33
C PHE A 61 -2.43 -4.07 0.15
N PHE A 62 -2.21 -5.31 0.54
CA PHE A 62 -3.26 -6.21 1.04
C PHE A 62 -3.62 -5.84 2.47
N THR A 63 -4.90 -5.67 2.73
CA THR A 63 -5.42 -5.17 4.01
C THR A 63 -6.27 -6.19 4.74
N LYS A 64 -6.94 -7.11 3.99
CA LYS A 64 -7.91 -8.05 4.55
C LYS A 64 -8.10 -9.27 3.66
N GLY A 65 -8.53 -10.39 4.25
CA GLY A 65 -8.79 -11.64 3.53
C GLY A 65 -7.55 -12.52 3.42
N LYS A 66 -7.69 -13.64 2.70
CA LYS A 66 -6.62 -14.61 2.46
C LYS A 66 -6.48 -14.90 0.97
N GLY A 67 -5.26 -15.10 0.55
CA GLY A 67 -4.99 -15.39 -0.85
C GLY A 67 -3.54 -15.73 -1.10
N TYR A 68 -3.16 -15.65 -2.36
CA TYR A 68 -1.77 -15.85 -2.77
C TYR A 68 -1.49 -15.09 -4.07
N ILE A 69 -0.21 -14.82 -4.29
CA ILE A 69 0.31 -14.24 -5.51
C ILE A 69 1.18 -15.27 -6.17
N THR A 70 1.06 -15.43 -7.47
CA THR A 70 1.91 -16.33 -8.26
C THR A 70 2.55 -15.57 -9.42
N THR A 71 3.81 -15.89 -9.67
CA THR A 71 4.54 -15.60 -10.91
C THR A 71 5.04 -16.91 -11.51
N PRO A 72 5.62 -16.92 -12.71
CA PRO A 72 6.24 -18.14 -13.26
C PRO A 72 7.36 -18.73 -12.40
N ARG A 73 7.93 -17.94 -11.49
CA ARG A 73 9.11 -18.33 -10.67
C ARG A 73 8.82 -18.51 -9.19
N GLN A 74 7.80 -17.84 -8.66
CA GLN A 74 7.59 -17.74 -7.21
C GLN A 74 6.10 -17.69 -6.87
N ALA A 75 5.79 -18.03 -5.61
CA ALA A 75 4.48 -17.84 -5.02
C ALA A 75 4.60 -17.32 -3.59
N TRP A 76 3.67 -16.46 -3.19
CA TRP A 76 3.58 -15.92 -1.83
C TRP A 76 2.16 -16.08 -1.31
N ASN A 77 2.03 -16.57 -0.07
CA ASN A 77 0.75 -16.59 0.63
C ASN A 77 0.47 -15.23 1.26
N ILE A 78 -0.78 -14.79 1.14
CA ILE A 78 -1.31 -13.59 1.78
C ILE A 78 -2.15 -14.05 2.96
N ASN A 79 -1.58 -14.01 4.17
CA ASN A 79 -2.24 -14.42 5.41
C ASN A 79 -2.35 -13.28 6.42
N GLU A 80 -1.70 -12.18 6.15
CA GLU A 80 -1.68 -10.95 6.94
C GLU A 80 -1.50 -9.75 6.00
N PRO A 81 -1.75 -8.51 6.47
CA PRO A 81 -1.49 -7.32 5.67
C PRO A 81 -0.04 -7.23 5.21
N GLY A 82 0.15 -6.82 3.96
CA GLY A 82 1.48 -6.74 3.36
C GLY A 82 1.46 -6.05 2.01
N VAL A 83 2.62 -5.69 1.53
CA VAL A 83 2.82 -5.00 0.25
C VAL A 83 3.48 -5.93 -0.76
N PHE A 84 2.91 -5.97 -1.95
CA PHE A 84 3.51 -6.62 -3.12
C PHE A 84 3.90 -5.56 -4.14
N VAL A 85 5.14 -5.64 -4.60
CA VAL A 85 5.66 -4.86 -5.72
C VAL A 85 6.00 -5.85 -6.83
N PRO A 86 5.28 -5.81 -7.97
CA PRO A 86 5.58 -6.67 -9.11
C PRO A 86 6.87 -6.24 -9.82
N GLU A 87 7.39 -7.10 -10.64
CA GLU A 87 8.43 -6.72 -11.58
C GLU A 87 7.86 -5.88 -12.72
N PHE A 88 8.69 -5.01 -13.30
CA PHE A 88 8.31 -4.25 -14.49
C PHE A 88 8.32 -5.16 -15.72
N ASP A 89 7.60 -4.81 -16.76
CA ASP A 89 7.61 -5.31 -18.15
C ASP A 89 7.82 -6.82 -18.38
N THR A 90 8.56 -7.50 -17.54
CA THR A 90 9.19 -8.78 -17.87
C THR A 90 8.43 -9.98 -17.32
N GLU A 91 7.64 -9.83 -16.26
CA GLU A 91 7.00 -10.97 -15.60
C GLU A 91 5.55 -10.68 -15.18
N ARG A 92 4.63 -11.42 -15.76
CA ARG A 92 3.22 -11.40 -15.34
C ARG A 92 3.04 -12.06 -13.98
N PHE A 93 2.05 -11.61 -13.23
CA PHE A 93 1.66 -12.18 -11.95
C PHE A 93 0.15 -12.31 -11.86
N THR A 94 -0.30 -13.21 -11.00
CA THR A 94 -1.72 -13.44 -10.71
C THR A 94 -1.95 -13.27 -9.21
N ILE A 95 -2.98 -12.56 -8.84
CA ILE A 95 -3.48 -12.44 -7.47
C ILE A 95 -4.73 -13.30 -7.37
N THR A 96 -4.77 -14.20 -6.41
CA THR A 96 -5.89 -15.12 -6.18
C THR A 96 -6.40 -14.99 -4.75
N CYS A 97 -7.70 -14.83 -4.59
CA CYS A 97 -8.36 -15.03 -3.30
C CYS A 97 -8.54 -16.53 -3.05
N SER A 98 -8.07 -17.02 -1.90
CA SER A 98 -8.21 -18.43 -1.55
C SER A 98 -9.68 -18.86 -1.52
N ALA A 99 -10.00 -20.02 -2.07
CA ALA A 99 -11.37 -20.52 -2.14
C ALA A 99 -11.98 -20.79 -0.75
N ASP A 100 -11.14 -21.04 0.25
CA ASP A 100 -11.52 -21.22 1.66
C ASP A 100 -11.54 -19.91 2.47
N SER A 101 -11.23 -18.78 1.84
CA SER A 101 -11.35 -17.46 2.49
C SER A 101 -12.82 -17.19 2.82
N LYS A 102 -13.08 -16.74 4.04
CA LYS A 102 -14.46 -16.43 4.50
C LYS A 102 -14.94 -15.06 4.02
N GLU A 103 -14.04 -14.26 3.49
CA GLU A 103 -14.27 -12.89 3.06
C GLU A 103 -13.44 -12.59 1.80
N PRO A 104 -13.80 -11.57 1.02
CA PRO A 104 -13.00 -11.13 -0.11
C PRO A 104 -11.57 -10.78 0.30
N LEU A 105 -10.63 -10.99 -0.61
CA LEU A 105 -9.28 -10.44 -0.49
C LEU A 105 -9.32 -8.98 -0.89
N GLU A 106 -9.12 -8.09 0.08
CA GLU A 106 -9.16 -6.64 -0.13
C GLU A 106 -7.76 -6.05 -0.16
N PHE A 107 -7.54 -5.13 -1.09
CA PHE A 107 -6.25 -4.47 -1.24
C PHE A 107 -6.38 -3.08 -1.89
N LEU A 108 -5.41 -2.24 -1.61
CA LEU A 108 -5.20 -0.99 -2.34
C LEU A 108 -4.25 -1.27 -3.51
N HIS A 109 -4.66 -0.85 -4.70
CA HIS A 109 -3.80 -0.77 -5.87
C HIS A 109 -3.35 0.68 -6.03
N ILE A 110 -2.05 0.91 -5.95
CA ILE A 110 -1.43 2.22 -6.05
C ILE A 110 -0.53 2.22 -7.28
N VAL A 111 -0.72 3.22 -8.13
CA VAL A 111 0.08 3.44 -9.34
C VAL A 111 0.66 4.85 -9.26
N THR A 112 1.96 4.99 -9.47
CA THR A 112 2.64 6.29 -9.47
C THR A 112 3.45 6.47 -10.74
N GLU A 113 3.49 7.69 -11.26
CA GLU A 113 4.37 8.04 -12.38
C GLU A 113 5.83 8.05 -11.95
N LEU A 114 6.72 7.66 -12.89
CA LEU A 114 8.15 7.68 -12.72
C LEU A 114 8.77 8.90 -13.40
N ASN A 115 9.46 9.72 -12.62
CA ASN A 115 10.31 10.78 -13.16
C ASN A 115 11.79 10.33 -13.28
N ASP A 116 12.67 11.21 -13.72
CA ASP A 116 14.08 10.88 -13.92
C ASP A 116 14.81 10.57 -12.60
N TYR A 117 14.39 11.19 -11.48
CA TYR A 117 14.93 10.86 -10.17
C TYR A 117 14.53 9.43 -9.76
N ASP A 118 13.29 9.04 -9.99
CA ASP A 118 12.81 7.68 -9.70
C ASP A 118 13.60 6.64 -10.49
N LYS A 119 13.81 6.90 -11.79
CA LYS A 119 14.60 6.01 -12.68
C LYS A 119 16.04 5.87 -12.20
N THR A 120 16.64 6.97 -11.73
CA THR A 120 17.97 6.93 -11.12
C THR A 120 17.98 6.06 -9.86
N CYS A 121 17.00 6.25 -8.97
CA CYS A 121 16.86 5.42 -7.77
C CYS A 121 16.70 3.94 -8.10
N LEU A 122 15.90 3.60 -9.10
CA LEU A 122 15.70 2.21 -9.52
C LEU A 122 16.97 1.54 -10.03
N VAL A 123 17.82 2.27 -10.76
CA VAL A 123 19.14 1.77 -11.21
C VAL A 123 20.08 1.52 -10.03
N GLU A 124 20.05 2.39 -9.03
CA GLU A 124 20.89 2.27 -7.83
C GLU A 124 20.32 1.31 -6.79
N SER A 125 19.04 0.98 -6.88
CA SER A 125 18.33 0.15 -5.92
C SER A 125 18.91 -1.27 -5.89
N ARG A 126 18.98 -1.81 -4.67
CA ARG A 126 19.31 -3.22 -4.45
C ARG A 126 18.07 -4.08 -4.17
N MET A 127 16.89 -3.52 -4.35
CA MET A 127 15.65 -4.26 -4.17
C MET A 127 15.47 -5.26 -5.31
N VAL A 128 15.29 -6.52 -4.95
CA VAL A 128 14.97 -7.57 -5.91
C VAL A 128 13.46 -7.59 -6.10
N LEU A 129 13.01 -7.54 -7.35
CA LEU A 129 11.61 -7.66 -7.75
C LEU A 129 11.37 -9.03 -8.44
N PRO A 130 10.15 -9.55 -8.41
CA PRO A 130 9.01 -9.10 -7.62
C PRO A 130 9.25 -9.32 -6.12
N ARG A 131 8.61 -8.51 -5.26
CA ARG A 131 8.81 -8.57 -3.82
C ARG A 131 7.48 -8.54 -3.09
N PHE A 132 7.31 -9.44 -2.13
CA PHE A 132 6.23 -9.39 -1.14
C PHE A 132 6.83 -9.28 0.26
N ARG A 133 6.31 -8.34 1.06
CA ARG A 133 6.68 -8.16 2.46
C ARG A 133 5.42 -7.92 3.27
N THR A 134 5.21 -8.72 4.29
CA THR A 134 4.14 -8.53 5.26
C THR A 134 4.53 -7.51 6.33
N ILE A 135 3.53 -7.01 7.08
CA ILE A 135 3.80 -6.08 8.18
C ILE A 135 4.73 -6.72 9.22
N SER A 136 4.52 -8.00 9.55
CA SER A 136 5.37 -8.71 10.52
C SER A 136 6.82 -8.90 10.05
N GLN A 137 7.10 -8.78 8.76
CA GLN A 137 8.44 -8.83 8.16
C GLN A 137 9.08 -7.45 8.00
N GLY A 138 8.36 -6.38 8.31
CA GLY A 138 8.91 -5.02 8.33
C GLY A 138 10.03 -4.91 9.37
N TRP A 139 11.13 -4.25 9.02
CA TRP A 139 12.15 -3.96 10.03
C TRP A 139 11.74 -2.74 10.86
N THR A 140 11.97 -2.84 12.16
CA THR A 140 11.59 -1.81 13.13
C THR A 140 12.64 -0.71 13.22
N TYR A 141 12.19 0.51 13.49
CA TYR A 141 13.03 1.67 13.71
C TYR A 141 12.37 2.64 14.69
N ASP A 142 13.18 3.45 15.34
CA ASP A 142 12.75 4.47 16.29
C ASP A 142 12.60 5.82 15.60
N GLU A 143 11.68 6.64 16.09
CA GLU A 143 11.46 8.02 15.65
C GLU A 143 11.38 8.96 16.85
N ASP A 144 12.03 10.11 16.76
CA ASP A 144 12.20 11.04 17.89
C ASP A 144 10.91 11.79 18.29
N PHE A 145 9.90 11.81 17.40
CA PHE A 145 8.65 12.55 17.62
C PHE A 145 7.52 11.68 18.22
N LYS A 146 7.83 10.49 18.70
CA LYS A 146 6.86 9.60 19.37
C LYS A 146 7.49 8.76 20.45
N ASP A 147 6.64 8.22 21.33
CA ASP A 147 7.08 7.30 22.38
C ASP A 147 7.24 5.87 21.78
N ASN A 148 8.50 5.51 21.51
CA ASN A 148 8.85 4.19 20.96
C ASN A 148 8.65 3.03 21.97
N SER A 149 8.32 3.31 23.24
CA SER A 149 7.98 2.25 24.21
C SER A 149 6.55 1.72 24.03
N VAL A 150 5.65 2.51 23.44
CA VAL A 150 4.24 2.18 23.20
C VAL A 150 3.84 2.17 21.73
N THR A 151 4.75 2.59 20.86
CA THR A 151 4.59 2.56 19.41
C THR A 151 5.69 1.71 18.76
N THR A 152 5.37 1.09 17.65
CA THR A 152 6.34 0.38 16.81
C THR A 152 6.21 0.87 15.38
N SER A 153 7.29 1.43 14.85
CA SER A 153 7.41 1.74 13.43
C SER A 153 8.08 0.61 12.68
N MET A 154 7.51 0.27 11.55
CA MET A 154 8.02 -0.79 10.68
C MET A 154 8.13 -0.28 9.25
N MET A 155 9.24 -0.51 8.60
CA MET A 155 9.47 -0.18 7.20
C MET A 155 9.10 -1.36 6.32
N LEU A 156 8.17 -1.16 5.40
CA LEU A 156 7.72 -2.16 4.43
C LEU A 156 8.40 -1.97 3.06
N LEU A 157 8.53 -0.73 2.64
CA LEU A 157 9.19 -0.34 1.41
C LEU A 157 10.14 0.83 1.71
N GLU A 158 11.42 0.57 1.64
CA GLU A 158 12.48 1.49 2.04
C GLU A 158 12.58 2.67 1.06
N HIS A 159 12.99 3.82 1.58
CA HIS A 159 13.28 5.00 0.76
C HIS A 159 14.25 4.69 -0.38
N ARG A 160 14.01 5.26 -1.54
CA ARG A 160 14.79 5.12 -2.77
C ARG A 160 14.81 3.72 -3.41
N ASN A 161 14.17 2.72 -2.80
CA ASN A 161 14.11 1.39 -3.41
C ASN A 161 13.10 1.32 -4.57
N LEU A 162 12.04 2.10 -4.49
CA LEU A 162 11.05 2.22 -5.57
C LEU A 162 10.86 3.71 -5.95
N GLY A 163 11.96 4.39 -6.22
CA GLY A 163 11.99 5.82 -6.50
C GLY A 163 11.59 6.64 -5.28
N ARG A 164 10.69 7.61 -5.47
CA ARG A 164 10.13 8.45 -4.40
C ARG A 164 9.12 7.73 -3.51
N LEU A 165 8.62 6.58 -3.94
CA LEU A 165 7.61 5.84 -3.19
C LEU A 165 8.24 5.03 -2.06
N SER A 166 7.79 5.24 -0.83
CA SER A 166 8.15 4.44 0.33
C SER A 166 6.90 4.12 1.15
N MET A 167 6.95 3.07 1.96
CA MET A 167 5.83 2.67 2.79
C MET A 167 6.32 2.18 4.15
N GLY A 168 5.80 2.82 5.20
CA GLY A 168 5.94 2.37 6.58
C GLY A 168 4.60 1.97 7.17
N CYS A 169 4.65 1.36 8.34
CA CYS A 169 3.49 1.06 9.17
C CYS A 169 3.81 1.48 10.61
N VAL A 170 2.86 2.11 11.28
CA VAL A 170 2.95 2.43 12.71
C VAL A 170 1.87 1.65 13.44
N LYS A 171 2.28 0.93 14.48
CA LYS A 171 1.38 0.24 15.41
C LYS A 171 1.53 0.86 16.80
N GLY A 172 0.41 1.18 17.43
CA GLY A 172 0.36 1.65 18.81
C GLY A 172 -0.77 0.99 19.58
N ASN A 173 -0.67 0.98 20.90
CA ASN A 173 -1.67 0.45 21.81
C ASN A 173 -2.07 1.50 22.85
N GLY A 174 -3.35 1.79 22.94
CA GLY A 174 -3.92 2.73 23.92
C GLY A 174 -3.92 4.18 23.43
N PRO A 175 -4.35 5.12 24.26
CA PRO A 175 -4.28 6.53 23.94
C PRO A 175 -2.79 6.94 23.86
N ILE A 176 -2.32 7.28 22.67
CA ILE A 176 -0.97 7.76 22.40
C ILE A 176 -1.04 8.94 21.46
N GLU A 177 -0.12 9.87 21.60
CA GLU A 177 0.05 11.00 20.71
C GLU A 177 1.33 10.81 19.91
N ILE A 178 1.25 11.04 18.60
CA ILE A 178 2.42 11.19 17.74
C ILE A 178 2.65 12.68 17.60
N GLY A 179 3.82 13.15 18.05
CA GLY A 179 4.18 14.55 18.06
C GLY A 179 4.07 15.20 16.67
N GLN A 180 3.65 16.45 16.65
CA GLN A 180 3.57 17.22 15.42
C GLN A 180 4.96 17.41 14.81
N HIS A 181 5.08 17.13 13.53
CA HIS A 181 6.32 17.30 12.77
C HIS A 181 6.01 17.71 11.34
N ILE A 182 7.00 18.22 10.64
CA ILE A 182 6.85 18.75 9.28
C ILE A 182 7.68 17.90 8.32
N HIS A 183 7.07 17.55 7.21
CA HIS A 183 7.74 16.99 6.04
C HIS A 183 7.73 18.02 4.91
N ASN A 184 8.86 18.59 4.58
CA ASN A 184 8.96 19.73 3.65
C ASN A 184 8.64 19.37 2.19
N GLU A 185 8.81 18.12 1.80
CA GLU A 185 8.74 17.69 0.39
C GLU A 185 8.00 16.36 0.18
N LEU A 186 7.12 15.98 1.12
CA LEU A 186 6.37 14.73 1.05
C LEU A 186 4.87 14.98 0.89
N ALA A 187 4.26 14.28 -0.06
CA ALA A 187 2.84 13.96 0.01
C ALA A 187 2.68 12.64 0.79
N GLN A 188 1.79 12.64 1.77
CA GLN A 188 1.57 11.47 2.62
C GLN A 188 0.15 10.96 2.50
N TRP A 189 0.01 9.64 2.50
CA TRP A 189 -1.26 8.93 2.54
C TRP A 189 -1.27 7.98 3.73
N TYR A 190 -2.36 8.02 4.48
CA TYR A 190 -2.59 7.13 5.61
C TYR A 190 -3.68 6.14 5.25
N PHE A 191 -3.41 4.87 5.40
CA PHE A 191 -4.36 3.78 5.16
C PHE A 191 -4.62 3.05 6.48
N PRO A 192 -5.69 3.44 7.21
CA PRO A 192 -6.08 2.73 8.42
C PRO A 192 -6.36 1.26 8.14
N LEU A 193 -5.74 0.37 8.92
CA LEU A 193 -6.05 -1.04 8.89
C LEU A 193 -7.28 -1.35 9.75
N PRO A 194 -7.98 -2.46 9.53
CA PRO A 194 -9.10 -2.86 10.38
C PRO A 194 -8.74 -2.85 11.86
N GLY A 195 -9.56 -2.18 12.68
CA GLY A 195 -9.32 -1.99 14.11
C GLY A 195 -8.45 -0.78 14.48
N SER A 196 -8.01 0.00 13.50
CA SER A 196 -7.38 1.30 13.77
C SER A 196 -8.42 2.32 14.21
N ASP A 197 -8.06 3.10 15.22
CA ASP A 197 -8.84 4.22 15.73
C ASP A 197 -7.86 5.35 16.06
N PHE A 198 -7.89 6.43 15.30
CA PHE A 198 -7.01 7.57 15.50
C PHE A 198 -7.59 8.85 14.89
N ILE A 199 -7.15 9.98 15.43
CA ILE A 199 -7.44 11.30 14.89
C ILE A 199 -6.20 11.77 14.14
N TYR A 200 -6.39 12.23 12.92
CA TYR A 200 -5.33 12.83 12.12
C TYR A 200 -5.50 14.34 12.04
N THR A 201 -4.44 15.08 12.37
CA THR A 201 -4.44 16.55 12.34
C THR A 201 -3.35 17.05 11.40
N ALA A 202 -3.69 17.91 10.46
CA ALA A 202 -2.73 18.58 9.60
C ALA A 202 -3.17 20.03 9.31
N GLY A 203 -2.24 20.98 9.46
CA GLY A 203 -2.49 22.40 9.17
C GLY A 203 -3.64 23.02 9.97
N GLY A 204 -3.96 22.49 11.14
CA GLY A 204 -5.09 22.90 11.97
C GLY A 204 -6.43 22.29 11.58
N GLU A 205 -6.48 21.43 10.59
CA GLU A 205 -7.65 20.59 10.26
C GLU A 205 -7.53 19.24 10.96
N GLU A 206 -8.68 18.65 11.33
CA GLU A 206 -8.77 17.36 12.02
C GLU A 206 -9.79 16.45 11.35
N VAL A 207 -9.47 15.16 11.27
CA VAL A 207 -10.34 14.09 10.77
C VAL A 207 -10.20 12.83 11.60
#